data_e6205233c7b7b655914b273107cad03e
#
_entry.id   e6205233c7b7b655914b273107cad03e
#
_cell.length_a   1.000
_cell.length_b   1.000
_cell.length_c   1.000
_cell.angle_alpha   90.00
_cell.angle_beta   90.00
_cell.angle_gamma   90.00
#
_symmetry.space_group_name_H-M   'P 1'
#
loop_
_entity.id
_entity.type
_entity.pdbx_description
1 polymer ?
#
loop_
_entity_poly.entity_id
_entity_poly.type
_entity_poly.pdbx_seq_one_letter_code
_entity_poly.pdbx_strand_id
1 'polypeptide(L)'
;MEGYGLEKVHEANLKILDEVDRICKKYRIRYMLDAGTLLGAVRHKGFIPWDDDVDIIFTRSQYEAFMKVAARELPDTMEVMDYRTLHGGKGFYDFTSRILYLPSKKHENGPEMEFYGGKLNHLWVDLFVLDELPDSGWAASAVRLFQTLLYGLAMGHRYRLDFSKYQGKELAAVKFLSAVGKCLPMKGIFALQRRFSLLFDSGKHGKLYASNYQPDFLYVTWEKNWAEKTSQVEFEGRSLMAPADPDGVLRMLYGDYKIGRASCRERV
;
A
#
# COMPACT_ATOMS: atom_id res chain seq x y z
N MET A 1 -22.89 5.86 22.18
CA MET A 1 -22.17 4.76 21.49
C MET A 1 -20.78 4.74 22.10
N GLU A 2 -20.39 3.63 22.73
CA GLU A 2 -19.02 3.48 23.19
C GLU A 2 -18.10 3.54 21.96
N GLY A 3 -17.13 4.47 21.99
CA GLY A 3 -16.16 4.61 20.92
C GLY A 3 -15.25 3.37 20.85
N TYR A 4 -14.77 3.02 19.67
CA TYR A 4 -13.82 1.88 19.48
C TYR A 4 -12.43 2.18 20.06
N GLY A 5 -12.20 3.36 20.66
CA GLY A 5 -10.92 3.76 21.25
C GLY A 5 -9.85 4.12 20.21
N LEU A 6 -10.26 4.40 18.96
CA LEU A 6 -9.36 4.71 17.83
C LEU A 6 -9.17 6.21 17.58
N GLU A 7 -9.72 7.08 18.42
CA GLU A 7 -9.73 8.53 18.22
C GLU A 7 -8.31 9.09 18.01
N LYS A 8 -7.34 8.63 18.82
CA LYS A 8 -5.93 9.04 18.69
C LYS A 8 -5.25 8.47 17.43
N VAL A 9 -5.68 7.29 16.98
CA VAL A 9 -5.21 6.67 15.75
C VAL A 9 -5.71 7.47 14.54
N HIS A 10 -7.02 7.77 14.53
CA HIS A 10 -7.63 8.59 13.50
C HIS A 10 -7.02 10.00 13.45
N GLU A 11 -6.78 10.64 14.60
CA GLU A 11 -6.10 11.95 14.66
C GLU A 11 -4.69 11.91 14.06
N ALA A 12 -3.91 10.87 14.38
CA ALA A 12 -2.57 10.71 13.81
C ALA A 12 -2.61 10.48 12.30
N ASN A 13 -3.51 9.63 11.83
CA ASN A 13 -3.72 9.36 10.40
C ASN A 13 -4.17 10.61 9.65
N LEU A 14 -5.04 11.44 10.23
CA LEU A 14 -5.45 12.72 9.64
C LEU A 14 -4.27 13.69 9.50
N LYS A 15 -3.37 13.76 10.48
CA LYS A 15 -2.17 14.60 10.38
C LYS A 15 -1.29 14.18 9.19
N ILE A 16 -1.15 12.87 8.94
CA ILE A 16 -0.40 12.39 7.78
C ILE A 16 -1.14 12.74 6.48
N LEU A 17 -2.45 12.49 6.42
CA LEU A 17 -3.25 12.82 5.23
C LEU A 17 -3.22 14.31 4.90
N ASP A 18 -3.29 15.18 5.89
CA ASP A 18 -3.20 16.64 5.71
C ASP A 18 -1.88 17.04 5.07
N GLU A 19 -0.76 16.44 5.49
CA GLU A 19 0.55 16.71 4.91
C GLU A 19 0.70 16.13 3.48
N VAL A 20 0.19 14.92 3.25
CA VAL A 20 0.16 14.33 1.90
C VAL A 20 -0.63 15.22 0.95
N ASP A 21 -1.84 15.64 1.34
CA ASP A 21 -2.70 16.48 0.52
C ASP A 21 -2.07 17.85 0.27
N ARG A 22 -1.46 18.46 1.28
CA ARG A 22 -0.71 19.71 1.18
C ARG A 22 0.43 19.61 0.13
N ILE A 23 1.24 18.55 0.24
CA ILE A 23 2.36 18.31 -0.68
C ILE A 23 1.82 18.06 -2.09
N CYS A 24 0.81 17.21 -2.22
CA CYS A 24 0.22 16.88 -3.51
C CYS A 24 -0.38 18.11 -4.20
N LYS A 25 -1.10 18.96 -3.48
CA LYS A 25 -1.63 20.23 -4.00
C LYS A 25 -0.51 21.18 -4.42
N LYS A 26 0.55 21.34 -3.60
CA LYS A 26 1.70 22.21 -3.88
C LYS A 26 2.43 21.84 -5.17
N TYR A 27 2.61 20.53 -5.41
CA TYR A 27 3.37 20.02 -6.56
C TYR A 27 2.48 19.53 -7.71
N ARG A 28 1.16 19.71 -7.62
CA ARG A 28 0.17 19.26 -8.62
C ARG A 28 0.25 17.74 -8.86
N ILE A 29 0.46 17.00 -7.79
CA ILE A 29 0.49 15.53 -7.77
C ILE A 29 -0.91 15.03 -7.45
N ARG A 30 -1.34 13.97 -8.12
CA ARG A 30 -2.62 13.31 -7.85
C ARG A 30 -2.39 12.04 -7.05
N TYR A 31 -3.11 11.92 -5.97
CA TYR A 31 -3.31 10.67 -5.21
C TYR A 31 -4.80 10.34 -5.21
N MET A 32 -5.14 9.17 -4.72
CA MET A 32 -6.53 8.77 -4.52
C MET A 32 -6.63 8.01 -3.20
N LEU A 33 -7.71 8.23 -2.45
CA LEU A 33 -8.06 7.34 -1.35
C LEU A 33 -8.33 5.94 -1.91
N ASP A 34 -7.95 4.90 -1.19
CA ASP A 34 -8.13 3.52 -1.61
C ASP A 34 -8.79 2.67 -0.51
N ALA A 35 -9.21 1.50 -0.85
CA ALA A 35 -9.70 0.43 0.04
C ALA A 35 -10.65 0.93 1.15
N GLY A 36 -10.38 0.61 2.42
CA GLY A 36 -11.19 0.99 3.58
C GLY A 36 -11.34 2.50 3.74
N THR A 37 -10.30 3.26 3.41
CA THR A 37 -10.33 4.72 3.48
C THR A 37 -11.31 5.32 2.46
N LEU A 38 -11.31 4.82 1.22
CA LEU A 38 -12.28 5.23 0.21
C LEU A 38 -13.72 4.82 0.60
N LEU A 39 -13.89 3.62 1.12
CA LEU A 39 -15.19 3.14 1.61
C LEU A 39 -15.70 4.02 2.75
N GLY A 40 -14.84 4.37 3.69
CA GLY A 40 -15.15 5.30 4.79
C GLY A 40 -15.58 6.67 4.28
N ALA A 41 -14.83 7.25 3.34
CA ALA A 41 -15.19 8.52 2.71
C ALA A 41 -16.59 8.51 2.10
N VAL A 42 -16.92 7.48 1.32
CA VAL A 42 -18.21 7.38 0.61
C VAL A 42 -19.38 7.09 1.56
N ARG A 43 -19.20 6.25 2.57
CA ARG A 43 -20.29 5.80 3.47
C ARG A 43 -20.45 6.63 4.72
N HIS A 44 -19.35 7.12 5.29
CA HIS A 44 -19.30 7.76 6.61
C HIS A 44 -18.83 9.22 6.53
N LYS A 45 -18.33 9.66 5.37
CA LYS A 45 -17.64 10.96 5.19
C LYS A 45 -16.44 11.11 6.12
N GLY A 46 -15.81 10.00 6.47
CA GLY A 46 -14.71 9.88 7.40
C GLY A 46 -14.28 8.44 7.57
N PHE A 47 -13.63 8.13 8.68
CA PHE A 47 -13.22 6.77 8.98
C PHE A 47 -14.40 5.82 9.13
N ILE A 48 -14.21 4.57 8.77
CA ILE A 48 -15.02 3.49 9.30
C ILE A 48 -14.70 3.39 10.79
N PRO A 49 -15.69 3.39 11.72
CA PRO A 49 -15.42 3.57 13.15
C PRO A 49 -14.47 2.56 13.81
N TRP A 50 -14.31 1.37 13.20
CA TRP A 50 -13.43 0.29 13.69
C TRP A 50 -12.19 0.09 12.82
N ASP A 51 -11.93 0.96 11.86
CA ASP A 51 -10.77 0.90 10.95
C ASP A 51 -9.62 1.71 11.53
N ASP A 52 -8.41 1.15 11.56
CA ASP A 52 -7.24 1.73 12.21
C ASP A 52 -6.14 2.13 11.22
N ASP A 53 -6.35 1.91 9.93
CA ASP A 53 -5.39 2.21 8.86
C ASP A 53 -5.92 3.23 7.85
N VAL A 54 -5.01 3.73 7.03
CA VAL A 54 -5.30 4.63 5.92
C VAL A 54 -4.49 4.21 4.71
N ASP A 55 -5.20 4.03 3.61
CA ASP A 55 -4.68 3.60 2.34
C ASP A 55 -4.84 4.70 1.30
N ILE A 56 -3.75 5.07 0.65
CA ILE A 56 -3.77 5.93 -0.53
C ILE A 56 -3.03 5.28 -1.69
N ILE A 57 -3.48 5.57 -2.90
CA ILE A 57 -2.94 4.97 -4.11
C ILE A 57 -2.59 6.04 -5.14
N PHE A 58 -1.50 5.83 -5.86
CA PHE A 58 -1.01 6.70 -6.91
C PHE A 58 -0.85 5.92 -8.21
N THR A 59 -0.98 6.57 -9.35
CA THR A 59 -0.35 6.03 -10.58
C THR A 59 1.17 6.13 -10.46
N ARG A 60 1.92 5.28 -11.17
CA ARG A 60 3.39 5.24 -11.09
C ARG A 60 4.06 6.61 -11.20
N SER A 61 3.70 7.39 -12.19
CA SER A 61 4.31 8.71 -12.41
C SER A 61 4.03 9.68 -11.27
N GLN A 62 2.83 9.64 -10.70
CA GLN A 62 2.45 10.48 -9.56
C GLN A 62 3.16 10.03 -8.28
N TYR A 63 3.26 8.72 -8.04
CA TYR A 63 4.04 8.16 -6.93
C TYR A 63 5.52 8.60 -6.99
N GLU A 64 6.16 8.46 -8.14
CA GLU A 64 7.56 8.86 -8.29
C GLU A 64 7.76 10.38 -8.12
N ALA A 65 6.80 11.18 -8.59
CA ALA A 65 6.82 12.61 -8.35
C ALA A 65 6.68 12.95 -6.86
N PHE A 66 5.78 12.27 -6.15
CA PHE A 66 5.61 12.43 -4.70
C PHE A 66 6.88 12.03 -3.94
N MET A 67 7.43 10.85 -4.19
CA MET A 67 8.62 10.34 -3.50
C MET A 67 9.87 11.21 -3.69
N LYS A 68 9.97 11.94 -4.81
CA LYS A 68 11.08 12.91 -5.04
C LYS A 68 11.05 14.11 -4.10
N VAL A 69 9.87 14.48 -3.62
CA VAL A 69 9.69 15.69 -2.81
C VAL A 69 9.35 15.39 -1.35
N ALA A 70 8.76 14.23 -1.07
CA ALA A 70 8.21 13.87 0.23
C ALA A 70 9.23 14.02 1.38
N ALA A 71 10.42 13.47 1.24
CA ALA A 71 11.45 13.54 2.29
C ALA A 71 11.89 14.98 2.64
N ARG A 72 11.73 15.92 1.72
CA ARG A 72 12.08 17.35 1.93
C ARG A 72 10.91 18.16 2.45
N GLU A 73 9.69 17.77 2.12
CA GLU A 73 8.48 18.53 2.38
C GLU A 73 7.75 18.10 3.65
N LEU A 74 7.93 16.86 4.08
CA LEU A 74 7.36 16.35 5.31
C LEU A 74 7.98 17.05 6.53
N PRO A 75 7.18 17.34 7.58
CA PRO A 75 7.72 17.87 8.83
C PRO A 75 8.57 16.81 9.56
N ASP A 76 9.44 17.25 10.48
CA ASP A 76 10.33 16.38 11.30
C ASP A 76 9.57 15.33 12.12
N THR A 77 8.26 15.49 12.29
CA THR A 77 7.39 14.51 12.95
C THR A 77 6.96 13.37 12.05
N MET A 78 7.36 13.38 10.78
CA MET A 78 7.01 12.36 9.79
C MET A 78 8.20 11.89 8.99
N GLU A 79 8.18 10.64 8.56
CA GLU A 79 9.25 10.04 7.76
C GLU A 79 8.69 9.11 6.70
N VAL A 80 9.29 9.13 5.51
CA VAL A 80 9.02 8.11 4.48
C VAL A 80 9.75 6.82 4.84
N MET A 81 9.02 5.73 4.97
CA MET A 81 9.55 4.38 5.11
C MET A 81 9.44 3.63 3.78
N ASP A 82 10.54 3.10 3.32
CA ASP A 82 10.62 2.13 2.22
C ASP A 82 11.69 1.08 2.52
N TYR A 83 11.96 0.19 1.56
CA TYR A 83 12.97 -0.86 1.75
C TYR A 83 14.36 -0.34 2.17
N ARG A 84 14.73 0.89 1.79
CA ARG A 84 16.04 1.50 2.11
C ARG A 84 16.20 1.83 3.59
N THR A 85 15.08 2.05 4.27
CA THR A 85 15.07 2.44 5.69
C THR A 85 14.92 1.24 6.63
N LEU A 86 14.54 0.06 6.12
CA LEU A 86 14.37 -1.14 6.92
C LEU A 86 15.70 -1.90 7.07
N HIS A 87 16.17 -2.07 8.29
CA HIS A 87 17.41 -2.80 8.61
C HIS A 87 18.59 -2.38 7.71
N GLY A 88 18.75 -1.05 7.51
CA GLY A 88 19.80 -0.50 6.62
C GLY A 88 19.66 -0.94 5.16
N GLY A 89 18.45 -1.14 4.67
CA GLY A 89 18.15 -1.59 3.30
C GLY A 89 18.32 -3.09 3.07
N LYS A 90 18.47 -3.87 4.15
CA LYS A 90 18.60 -5.34 4.11
C LYS A 90 17.34 -6.05 4.61
N GLY A 91 16.43 -5.33 5.28
CA GLY A 91 15.18 -5.87 5.78
C GLY A 91 14.05 -5.81 4.76
N PHE A 92 13.07 -6.67 4.94
CA PHE A 92 11.84 -6.70 4.16
C PHE A 92 10.64 -6.88 5.08
N TYR A 93 9.64 -6.05 4.89
CA TYR A 93 8.32 -6.22 5.49
C TYR A 93 7.29 -6.49 4.39
N ASP A 94 7.18 -5.56 3.45
CA ASP A 94 6.48 -5.69 2.17
C ASP A 94 7.07 -4.69 1.16
N PHE A 95 6.50 -4.61 -0.05
CA PHE A 95 6.92 -3.64 -1.07
C PHE A 95 6.22 -2.28 -0.94
N THR A 96 5.29 -2.14 -0.01
CA THR A 96 4.53 -0.91 0.21
C THR A 96 5.41 0.12 0.91
N SER A 97 5.44 1.34 0.37
CA SER A 97 6.04 2.48 1.07
C SER A 97 5.03 3.10 2.02
N ARG A 98 5.52 3.77 3.07
CA ARG A 98 4.68 4.34 4.12
C ARG A 98 5.15 5.73 4.51
N ILE A 99 4.22 6.53 5.01
CA ILE A 99 4.57 7.73 5.78
C ILE A 99 4.29 7.43 7.23
N LEU A 100 5.32 7.46 8.05
CA LEU A 100 5.27 7.23 9.49
C LEU A 100 4.94 8.52 10.23
N TYR A 101 4.16 8.43 11.31
CA TYR A 101 3.98 9.49 12.29
C TYR A 101 4.85 9.18 13.52
N LEU A 102 6.02 9.81 13.61
CA LEU A 102 7.06 9.51 14.60
C LEU A 102 6.64 9.72 16.07
N PRO A 103 5.73 10.68 16.42
CA PRO A 103 5.27 10.81 17.79
C PRO A 103 4.40 9.66 18.29
N SER A 104 3.94 8.76 17.41
CA SER A 104 3.13 7.60 17.78
C SER A 104 3.99 6.42 18.25
N LYS A 105 3.39 5.56 19.10
CA LYS A 105 3.99 4.29 19.52
C LYS A 105 2.89 3.24 19.61
N LYS A 106 3.00 2.18 18.81
CA LYS A 106 2.00 1.10 18.76
C LYS A 106 2.24 0.01 19.80
N HIS A 107 3.49 -0.39 20.00
CA HIS A 107 3.86 -1.57 20.78
C HIS A 107 5.09 -1.28 21.67
N GLU A 108 5.35 -2.18 22.61
CA GLU A 108 6.62 -2.18 23.32
C GLU A 108 7.77 -2.56 22.39
N ASN A 109 8.97 -2.05 22.71
CA ASN A 109 10.16 -2.39 21.96
C ASN A 109 10.51 -3.87 22.18
N GLY A 110 10.89 -4.53 21.11
CA GLY A 110 11.29 -5.92 21.11
C GLY A 110 12.27 -6.20 19.96
N PRO A 111 12.86 -7.42 19.92
CA PRO A 111 13.87 -7.75 18.91
C PRO A 111 13.43 -7.54 17.47
N GLU A 112 12.16 -7.76 17.16
CA GLU A 112 11.61 -7.51 15.83
C GLU A 112 11.56 -6.01 15.52
N MET A 113 11.13 -5.19 16.48
CA MET A 113 11.11 -3.73 16.31
C MET A 113 12.52 -3.19 16.13
N GLU A 114 13.50 -3.70 16.91
CA GLU A 114 14.91 -3.34 16.77
C GLU A 114 15.48 -3.73 15.40
N PHE A 115 15.13 -4.93 14.89
CA PHE A 115 15.53 -5.38 13.56
C PHE A 115 15.06 -4.40 12.46
N TYR A 116 13.84 -3.90 12.56
CA TYR A 116 13.30 -2.90 11.62
C TYR A 116 13.65 -1.45 11.98
N GLY A 117 14.57 -1.23 12.95
CA GLY A 117 15.00 0.10 13.40
C GLY A 117 13.90 0.93 14.05
N GLY A 118 12.94 0.27 14.70
CA GLY A 118 11.79 0.92 15.35
C GLY A 118 10.69 1.38 14.39
N LYS A 119 10.92 1.30 13.07
CA LYS A 119 10.01 1.89 12.06
C LYS A 119 8.60 1.33 12.13
N LEU A 120 8.43 0.03 12.36
CA LEU A 120 7.13 -0.62 12.43
C LEU A 120 6.35 -0.32 13.73
N ASN A 121 6.95 0.42 14.66
CA ASN A 121 6.31 0.82 15.91
C ASN A 121 5.50 2.12 15.82
N HIS A 122 5.51 2.77 14.66
CA HIS A 122 4.74 4.01 14.44
C HIS A 122 3.42 3.74 13.72
N LEU A 123 2.47 4.65 13.86
CA LEU A 123 1.31 4.73 12.98
C LEU A 123 1.77 5.21 11.60
N TRP A 124 1.10 4.75 10.57
CA TRP A 124 1.47 5.09 9.19
C TRP A 124 0.27 5.15 8.25
N VAL A 125 0.49 5.78 7.11
CA VAL A 125 -0.38 5.72 5.92
C VAL A 125 0.33 4.90 4.85
N ASP A 126 -0.36 3.92 4.27
CA ASP A 126 0.15 3.07 3.20
C ASP A 126 0.08 3.77 1.83
N LEU A 127 1.17 3.67 1.06
CA LEU A 127 1.30 4.27 -0.27
C LEU A 127 1.33 3.17 -1.33
N PHE A 128 0.22 2.95 -2.01
CA PHE A 128 0.12 1.97 -3.09
C PHE A 128 0.40 2.57 -4.45
N VAL A 129 0.77 1.71 -5.40
CA VAL A 129 1.19 2.13 -6.74
C VAL A 129 0.47 1.33 -7.80
N LEU A 130 -0.26 2.04 -8.67
CA LEU A 130 -0.88 1.49 -9.85
C LEU A 130 0.09 1.50 -11.02
N ASP A 131 0.35 0.33 -11.58
CA ASP A 131 1.11 0.13 -12.81
C ASP A 131 0.23 -0.48 -13.90
N GLU A 132 0.61 -0.28 -15.16
CA GLU A 132 -0.12 -0.85 -16.28
C GLU A 132 -0.04 -2.39 -16.28
N LEU A 133 -1.19 -2.99 -16.55
CA LEU A 133 -1.33 -4.43 -16.70
C LEU A 133 -1.60 -4.73 -18.18
N PRO A 134 -0.88 -5.71 -18.79
CA PRO A 134 -1.15 -6.07 -20.18
C PRO A 134 -2.60 -6.55 -20.36
N ASP A 135 -3.19 -6.19 -21.50
CA ASP A 135 -4.58 -6.58 -21.83
C ASP A 135 -4.71 -8.07 -22.10
N SER A 136 -3.62 -8.73 -22.51
CA SER A 136 -3.57 -10.19 -22.69
C SER A 136 -3.63 -10.91 -21.35
N GLY A 137 -4.63 -11.77 -21.16
CA GLY A 137 -4.83 -12.51 -19.91
C GLY A 137 -3.66 -13.38 -19.48
N TRP A 138 -2.95 -14.03 -20.44
CA TRP A 138 -1.77 -14.81 -20.12
C TRP A 138 -0.59 -13.93 -19.68
N ALA A 139 -0.37 -12.79 -20.35
CA ALA A 139 0.69 -11.84 -19.99
C ALA A 139 0.41 -11.19 -18.62
N ALA A 140 -0.84 -10.82 -18.35
CA ALA A 140 -1.26 -10.34 -17.04
C ALA A 140 -1.00 -11.37 -15.93
N SER A 141 -1.33 -12.64 -16.18
CA SER A 141 -1.07 -13.74 -15.24
C SER A 141 0.44 -13.94 -15.03
N ALA A 142 1.25 -13.85 -16.08
CA ALA A 142 2.70 -13.94 -15.98
C ALA A 142 3.29 -12.80 -15.14
N VAL A 143 2.83 -11.55 -15.34
CA VAL A 143 3.25 -10.40 -14.50
C VAL A 143 2.96 -10.66 -13.03
N ARG A 144 1.74 -11.07 -12.70
CA ARG A 144 1.34 -11.36 -11.31
C ARG A 144 2.14 -12.50 -10.69
N LEU A 145 2.38 -13.56 -11.46
CA LEU A 145 3.24 -14.66 -11.04
C LEU A 145 4.66 -14.18 -10.72
N PHE A 146 5.27 -13.38 -11.59
CA PHE A 146 6.60 -12.83 -11.33
C PHE A 146 6.63 -11.93 -10.09
N GLN A 147 5.64 -11.08 -9.89
CA GLN A 147 5.52 -10.27 -8.67
C GLN A 147 5.42 -11.16 -7.43
N THR A 148 4.62 -12.23 -7.47
CA THR A 148 4.48 -13.21 -6.39
C THR A 148 5.81 -13.91 -6.09
N LEU A 149 6.55 -14.33 -7.12
CA LEU A 149 7.86 -14.96 -6.94
C LEU A 149 8.89 -14.00 -6.33
N LEU A 150 8.90 -12.74 -6.78
CA LEU A 150 9.78 -11.71 -6.21
C LEU A 150 9.42 -11.40 -4.75
N TYR A 151 8.14 -11.39 -4.42
CA TYR A 151 7.68 -11.27 -3.03
C TYR A 151 8.18 -12.45 -2.19
N GLY A 152 8.03 -13.68 -2.68
CA GLY A 152 8.54 -14.89 -2.03
C GLY A 152 10.06 -14.85 -1.79
N LEU A 153 10.85 -14.36 -2.75
CA LEU A 153 12.29 -14.13 -2.56
C LEU A 153 12.55 -13.08 -1.47
N ALA A 154 11.84 -11.95 -1.51
CA ALA A 154 12.00 -10.87 -0.54
C ALA A 154 11.68 -11.31 0.89
N MET A 155 10.73 -12.24 1.08
CA MET A 155 10.39 -12.81 2.38
C MET A 155 11.60 -13.42 3.12
N GLY A 156 12.67 -13.82 2.40
CA GLY A 156 13.92 -14.25 3.00
C GLY A 156 14.60 -13.18 3.89
N HIS A 157 14.25 -11.92 3.71
CA HIS A 157 14.80 -10.76 4.45
C HIS A 157 13.89 -10.27 5.59
N ARG A 158 12.81 -10.99 5.92
CA ARG A 158 12.00 -10.70 7.11
C ARG A 158 12.73 -11.09 8.37
N TYR A 159 12.43 -10.41 9.48
CA TYR A 159 12.92 -10.77 10.81
C TYR A 159 12.62 -12.23 11.13
N ARG A 160 11.39 -12.64 10.94
CA ARG A 160 10.90 -14.01 11.15
C ARG A 160 9.83 -14.36 10.12
N LEU A 161 9.90 -15.57 9.60
CA LEU A 161 8.84 -16.16 8.77
C LEU A 161 8.06 -17.17 9.60
N ASP A 162 6.77 -16.96 9.66
CA ASP A 162 5.84 -17.93 10.23
C ASP A 162 5.37 -18.89 9.13
N PHE A 163 6.00 -20.06 9.09
CA PHE A 163 5.67 -21.09 8.12
C PHE A 163 4.36 -21.83 8.43
N SER A 164 3.76 -21.66 9.62
CA SER A 164 2.50 -22.29 9.98
C SER A 164 1.30 -21.78 9.17
N LYS A 165 1.45 -20.60 8.58
CA LYS A 165 0.45 -19.94 7.71
C LYS A 165 0.31 -20.58 6.33
N TYR A 166 1.24 -21.45 5.93
CA TYR A 166 1.32 -22.02 4.59
C TYR A 166 1.18 -23.54 4.65
N GLN A 167 0.62 -24.16 3.61
CA GLN A 167 0.41 -25.60 3.55
C GLN A 167 0.80 -26.17 2.18
N GLY A 168 1.09 -27.48 2.15
CA GLY A 168 1.32 -28.23 0.92
C GLY A 168 2.37 -27.62 0.00
N LYS A 169 2.02 -27.42 -1.26
CA LYS A 169 2.92 -26.88 -2.30
C LYS A 169 3.31 -25.42 -2.05
N GLU A 170 2.42 -24.66 -1.47
CA GLU A 170 2.68 -23.26 -1.11
C GLU A 170 3.79 -23.17 -0.04
N LEU A 171 3.70 -23.96 1.00
CA LEU A 171 4.74 -24.06 2.04
C LEU A 171 6.12 -24.39 1.44
N ALA A 172 6.15 -25.38 0.52
CA ALA A 172 7.39 -25.77 -0.15
C ALA A 172 7.95 -24.60 -0.99
N ALA A 173 7.09 -23.89 -1.74
CA ALA A 173 7.48 -22.74 -2.53
C ALA A 173 8.01 -21.59 -1.65
N VAL A 174 7.32 -21.22 -0.58
CA VAL A 174 7.74 -20.17 0.35
C VAL A 174 9.08 -20.50 1.02
N LYS A 175 9.27 -21.76 1.48
CA LYS A 175 10.55 -22.21 2.04
C LYS A 175 11.68 -22.10 1.01
N PHE A 176 11.47 -22.57 -0.21
CA PHE A 176 12.47 -22.52 -1.27
C PHE A 176 12.81 -21.09 -1.66
N LEU A 177 11.79 -20.28 -1.98
CA LEU A 177 12.00 -18.90 -2.43
C LEU A 177 12.66 -18.04 -1.35
N SER A 178 12.22 -18.15 -0.08
CA SER A 178 12.82 -17.40 1.00
C SER A 178 14.26 -17.81 1.29
N ALA A 179 14.60 -19.10 1.14
CA ALA A 179 15.98 -19.57 1.27
C ALA A 179 16.89 -19.02 0.15
N VAL A 180 16.43 -19.07 -1.11
CA VAL A 180 17.14 -18.47 -2.25
C VAL A 180 17.26 -16.96 -2.07
N GLY A 181 16.16 -16.31 -1.64
CA GLY A 181 16.10 -14.86 -1.45
C GLY A 181 17.14 -14.33 -0.46
N LYS A 182 17.46 -15.10 0.62
CA LYS A 182 18.53 -14.72 1.57
C LYS A 182 19.91 -14.56 0.92
N CYS A 183 20.15 -15.23 -0.19
CA CYS A 183 21.42 -15.14 -0.92
C CYS A 183 21.45 -13.94 -1.89
N LEU A 184 20.35 -13.27 -2.12
CA LEU A 184 20.22 -12.14 -3.02
C LEU A 184 20.14 -10.83 -2.24
N PRO A 185 20.78 -9.74 -2.69
CA PRO A 185 20.66 -8.47 -2.00
C PRO A 185 19.24 -7.90 -2.17
N MET A 186 18.62 -7.42 -1.08
CA MET A 186 17.26 -6.84 -1.10
C MET A 186 17.12 -5.73 -2.16
N LYS A 187 18.17 -4.91 -2.33
CA LYS A 187 18.23 -3.89 -3.38
C LYS A 187 18.04 -4.46 -4.78
N GLY A 188 18.62 -5.63 -5.07
CA GLY A 188 18.48 -6.32 -6.34
C GLY A 188 17.05 -6.85 -6.55
N ILE A 189 16.46 -7.45 -5.52
CA ILE A 189 15.08 -7.93 -5.57
C ILE A 189 14.12 -6.76 -5.82
N PHE A 190 14.30 -5.64 -5.11
CA PHE A 190 13.47 -4.45 -5.30
C PHE A 190 13.65 -3.83 -6.70
N ALA A 191 14.87 -3.80 -7.23
CA ALA A 191 15.13 -3.32 -8.59
C ALA A 191 14.43 -4.18 -9.65
N LEU A 192 14.43 -5.51 -9.45
CA LEU A 192 13.70 -6.44 -10.33
C LEU A 192 12.17 -6.23 -10.21
N GLN A 193 11.66 -6.11 -8.99
CA GLN A 193 10.24 -5.83 -8.75
C GLN A 193 9.80 -4.57 -9.50
N ARG A 194 10.53 -3.48 -9.34
CA ARG A 194 10.25 -2.22 -10.04
C ARG A 194 10.35 -2.38 -11.57
N ARG A 195 11.37 -3.11 -12.07
CA ARG A 195 11.54 -3.33 -13.51
C ARG A 195 10.38 -4.13 -14.11
N PHE A 196 9.89 -5.16 -13.41
CA PHE A 196 8.73 -5.93 -13.85
C PHE A 196 7.45 -5.13 -13.78
N SER A 197 7.27 -4.28 -12.76
CA SER A 197 6.13 -3.37 -12.67
C SER A 197 6.05 -2.41 -13.86
N LEU A 198 7.19 -1.95 -14.38
CA LEU A 198 7.28 -1.01 -15.50
C LEU A 198 7.36 -1.69 -16.88
N LEU A 199 7.35 -3.02 -16.95
CA LEU A 199 7.58 -3.74 -18.22
C LEU A 199 6.55 -3.40 -19.30
N PHE A 200 5.32 -3.11 -18.88
CA PHE A 200 4.20 -2.78 -19.76
C PHE A 200 3.74 -1.33 -19.63
N ASP A 201 4.54 -0.46 -18.99
CA ASP A 201 4.23 0.98 -18.82
C ASP A 201 4.43 1.72 -20.15
N SER A 202 3.49 1.48 -21.07
CA SER A 202 3.52 2.00 -22.44
C SER A 202 2.48 3.10 -22.70
N GLY A 203 1.58 3.34 -21.76
CA GLY A 203 0.43 4.21 -21.92
C GLY A 203 -0.72 3.60 -22.75
N LYS A 204 -0.57 2.38 -23.27
CA LYS A 204 -1.49 1.78 -24.25
C LYS A 204 -2.50 0.81 -23.65
N HIS A 205 -2.24 0.29 -22.44
CA HIS A 205 -3.12 -0.68 -21.80
C HIS A 205 -4.26 0.00 -21.04
N GLY A 206 -5.43 -0.63 -21.05
CA GLY A 206 -6.65 -0.10 -20.44
C GLY A 206 -6.80 -0.46 -18.96
N LYS A 207 -5.92 -1.33 -18.42
CA LYS A 207 -6.01 -1.86 -17.06
C LYS A 207 -4.77 -1.57 -16.24
N LEU A 208 -4.99 -1.40 -14.93
CA LEU A 208 -3.93 -1.19 -13.94
C LEU A 208 -4.05 -2.23 -12.82
N TYR A 209 -2.96 -2.43 -12.08
CA TYR A 209 -2.94 -3.25 -10.87
C TYR A 209 -2.04 -2.60 -9.82
N ALA A 210 -2.31 -2.84 -8.55
CA ALA A 210 -1.46 -2.35 -7.47
C ALA A 210 -0.22 -3.25 -7.33
N SER A 211 0.89 -2.83 -7.93
CA SER A 211 2.10 -3.66 -8.12
C SER A 211 2.92 -3.89 -6.85
N ASN A 212 2.73 -3.07 -5.84
CA ASN A 212 3.43 -3.17 -4.55
C ASN A 212 2.56 -3.75 -3.43
N TYR A 213 1.37 -4.23 -3.74
CA TYR A 213 0.53 -4.98 -2.82
C TYR A 213 1.13 -6.37 -2.51
N GLN A 214 0.63 -6.96 -1.44
CA GLN A 214 0.87 -8.37 -1.14
C GLN A 214 0.27 -9.27 -2.25
N PRO A 215 0.79 -10.49 -2.44
CA PRO A 215 0.39 -11.38 -3.54
C PRO A 215 -1.13 -11.58 -3.70
N ASP A 216 -1.85 -11.66 -2.59
CA ASP A 216 -3.31 -11.88 -2.57
C ASP A 216 -4.10 -10.73 -3.22
N PHE A 217 -3.54 -9.54 -3.23
CA PHE A 217 -4.17 -8.34 -3.80
C PHE A 217 -3.69 -7.99 -5.22
N LEU A 218 -2.67 -8.67 -5.75
CA LEU A 218 -2.18 -8.44 -7.12
C LEU A 218 -3.24 -8.75 -8.20
N TYR A 219 -4.29 -9.48 -7.84
CA TYR A 219 -5.39 -9.80 -8.76
C TYR A 219 -6.44 -8.71 -8.87
N VAL A 220 -6.43 -7.73 -7.97
CA VAL A 220 -7.28 -6.54 -8.06
C VAL A 220 -6.89 -5.74 -9.30
N THR A 221 -7.86 -5.50 -10.17
CA THR A 221 -7.64 -4.86 -11.47
C THR A 221 -8.48 -3.60 -11.57
N TRP A 222 -7.83 -2.46 -11.75
CA TRP A 222 -8.46 -1.17 -11.96
C TRP A 222 -8.66 -0.91 -13.45
N GLU A 223 -9.76 -0.25 -13.80
CA GLU A 223 -9.88 0.38 -15.11
C GLU A 223 -9.04 1.67 -15.11
N LYS A 224 -8.25 1.88 -16.18
CA LYS A 224 -7.30 3.00 -16.25
C LYS A 224 -7.98 4.36 -16.13
N ASN A 225 -9.16 4.51 -16.71
CA ASN A 225 -9.95 5.74 -16.65
C ASN A 225 -10.34 6.16 -15.23
N TRP A 226 -10.40 5.22 -14.27
CA TRP A 226 -10.67 5.55 -12.86
C TRP A 226 -9.52 6.29 -12.20
N ALA A 227 -8.29 6.11 -12.69
CA ALA A 227 -7.06 6.72 -12.15
C ALA A 227 -6.50 7.88 -12.98
N GLU A 228 -7.01 8.11 -14.21
CA GLU A 228 -6.54 9.20 -15.08
C GLU A 228 -6.94 10.58 -14.58
N LYS A 229 -8.06 10.67 -13.90
CA LYS A 229 -8.57 11.88 -13.26
C LYS A 229 -8.93 11.57 -11.82
N THR A 230 -8.99 12.60 -11.00
CA THR A 230 -9.45 12.49 -9.62
C THR A 230 -10.78 13.21 -9.45
N SER A 231 -11.66 12.65 -8.64
CA SER A 231 -12.80 13.32 -8.03
C SER A 231 -12.41 13.87 -6.65
N GLN A 232 -13.36 14.53 -5.99
CA GLN A 232 -13.22 15.00 -4.61
C GLN A 232 -14.28 14.31 -3.75
N VAL A 233 -13.86 13.88 -2.55
CA VAL A 233 -14.76 13.30 -1.56
C VAL A 233 -14.57 13.98 -0.21
N GLU A 234 -15.63 14.05 0.56
CA GLU A 234 -15.57 14.52 1.96
C GLU A 234 -14.97 13.41 2.84
N PHE A 235 -13.99 13.77 3.68
CA PHE A 235 -13.41 12.88 4.68
C PHE A 235 -13.02 13.67 5.93
N GLU A 236 -13.70 13.44 7.05
CA GLU A 236 -13.47 14.14 8.33
C GLU A 236 -13.42 15.69 8.16
N GLY A 237 -14.39 16.24 7.42
CA GLY A 237 -14.49 17.68 7.15
C GLY A 237 -13.46 18.22 6.14
N ARG A 238 -12.67 17.35 5.50
CA ARG A 238 -11.70 17.69 4.47
C ARG A 238 -12.25 17.32 3.10
N SER A 239 -11.74 18.00 2.05
CA SER A 239 -11.98 17.60 0.65
C SER A 239 -10.71 16.96 0.11
N LEU A 240 -10.73 15.62 -0.02
CA LEU A 240 -9.59 14.80 -0.43
C LEU A 240 -9.79 14.19 -1.81
N MET A 241 -8.68 13.85 -2.48
CA MET A 241 -8.72 13.26 -3.83
C MET A 241 -9.16 11.80 -3.77
N ALA A 242 -10.06 11.42 -4.67
CA ALA A 242 -10.55 10.06 -4.85
C ALA A 242 -10.47 9.66 -6.34
N PRO A 243 -10.63 8.37 -6.69
CA PRO A 243 -10.75 7.94 -8.08
C PRO A 243 -11.82 8.72 -8.84
N ALA A 244 -11.72 8.78 -10.17
CA ALA A 244 -12.74 9.42 -11.01
C ALA A 244 -14.12 8.76 -10.83
N ASP A 245 -14.14 7.44 -10.59
CA ASP A 245 -15.34 6.65 -10.29
C ASP A 245 -15.17 5.87 -8.96
N PRO A 246 -15.46 6.49 -7.80
CA PRO A 246 -15.38 5.82 -6.51
C PRO A 246 -16.31 4.61 -6.38
N ASP A 247 -17.52 4.67 -6.96
CA ASP A 247 -18.50 3.57 -6.92
C ASP A 247 -17.99 2.36 -7.71
N GLY A 248 -17.41 2.58 -8.90
CA GLY A 248 -16.80 1.52 -9.71
C GLY A 248 -15.65 0.82 -8.97
N VAL A 249 -14.74 1.58 -8.35
CA VAL A 249 -13.64 1.04 -7.54
C VAL A 249 -14.16 0.24 -6.35
N LEU A 250 -15.11 0.78 -5.59
CA LEU A 250 -15.65 0.10 -4.41
C LEU A 250 -16.42 -1.17 -4.77
N ARG A 251 -17.18 -1.17 -5.89
CA ARG A 251 -17.84 -2.39 -6.39
C ARG A 251 -16.84 -3.46 -6.83
N MET A 252 -15.75 -3.05 -7.45
CA MET A 252 -14.68 -3.96 -7.83
C MET A 252 -14.00 -4.57 -6.58
N LEU A 253 -13.77 -3.75 -5.53
CA LEU A 253 -13.12 -4.21 -4.30
C LEU A 253 -14.04 -5.04 -3.38
N TYR A 254 -15.29 -4.63 -3.22
CA TYR A 254 -16.19 -5.14 -2.17
C TYR A 254 -17.53 -5.68 -2.67
N GLY A 255 -17.77 -5.66 -3.99
CA GLY A 255 -19.07 -6.05 -4.54
C GLY A 255 -20.17 -5.04 -4.17
N ASP A 256 -21.30 -5.51 -3.63
CA ASP A 256 -22.35 -4.62 -3.13
C ASP A 256 -21.99 -4.05 -1.74
N TYR A 257 -21.11 -3.06 -1.74
CA TYR A 257 -20.60 -2.44 -0.53
C TYR A 257 -21.61 -1.56 0.21
N LYS A 258 -22.78 -1.30 -0.39
CA LYS A 258 -23.85 -0.46 0.22
C LYS A 258 -24.60 -1.20 1.32
N ILE A 259 -24.55 -2.53 1.35
CA ILE A 259 -25.23 -3.39 2.30
C ILE A 259 -24.20 -4.16 3.13
N GLY A 260 -24.31 -4.13 4.46
CA GLY A 260 -23.51 -4.94 5.37
C GLY A 260 -22.28 -4.25 5.95
N ARG A 261 -21.49 -5.00 6.73
CA ARG A 261 -20.18 -4.61 7.29
C ARG A 261 -19.07 -4.92 6.28
N ALA A 262 -18.93 -4.13 5.22
CA ALA A 262 -17.73 -4.21 4.40
C ALA A 262 -16.55 -3.64 5.19
N SER A 263 -15.62 -4.48 5.62
CA SER A 263 -14.33 -4.10 6.20
C SER A 263 -13.20 -4.74 5.41
N CYS A 264 -12.01 -4.14 5.41
CA CYS A 264 -10.82 -4.72 4.78
C CYS A 264 -10.47 -6.12 5.31
N ARG A 265 -10.96 -6.48 6.50
CA ARG A 265 -10.76 -7.79 7.14
C ARG A 265 -11.71 -8.89 6.66
N GLU A 266 -12.75 -8.58 5.89
CA GLU A 266 -13.75 -9.58 5.48
C GLU A 266 -13.41 -10.34 4.19
N ARG A 267 -12.21 -10.16 3.66
CA ARG A 267 -11.67 -11.01 2.60
C ARG A 267 -10.57 -11.94 3.14
N VAL A 268 -10.97 -12.88 3.96
CA VAL A 268 -10.15 -14.07 4.25
C VAL A 268 -10.92 -15.28 3.74
#